data_efc668952f4a97cd67190c5dac9f49e2
#
_entry.id   efc668952f4a97cd67190c5dac9f49e2
#
_cell.length_a   1.000
_cell.length_b   1.000
_cell.length_c   1.000
_cell.angle_alpha   90.00
_cell.angle_beta   90.00
_cell.angle_gamma   90.00
#
_symmetry.space_group_name_H-M   'P 1'
#
loop_
_entity.id
_entity.type
_entity.pdbx_description
1 polymer ?
#
loop_
_entity_poly.entity_id
_entity_poly.type
_entity_poly.pdbx_seq_one_letter_code
_entity_poly.pdbx_strand_id
1 'polypeptide(L)'
;MISSQKDSFLKAYKEGKNFIPIIETWPADLETPLSTWLKLSSKDSHGVFLESVEGGENLGRWSIVATKPLCEAVCYGEEIVKTWNNGKTEIHKGDPFDILKSWTKE
;
A
#
# COMPACT_ATOMS: atom_id res chain seq x y z
N MET A 1 -19.95 14.65 -0.73
CA MET A 1 -18.63 14.03 -0.97
C MET A 1 -18.64 12.51 -0.89
N ILE A 2 -19.14 11.91 0.19
CA ILE A 2 -19.25 10.45 0.31
C ILE A 2 -20.17 9.85 -0.77
N SER A 3 -21.28 10.51 -1.10
CA SER A 3 -22.20 10.07 -2.14
C SER A 3 -21.56 10.03 -3.52
N SER A 4 -20.76 11.04 -3.89
CA SER A 4 -20.08 11.09 -5.18
C SER A 4 -18.99 10.03 -5.32
N GLN A 5 -18.29 9.71 -4.23
CA GLN A 5 -17.31 8.62 -4.21
C GLN A 5 -18.00 7.26 -4.33
N LYS A 6 -19.14 7.08 -3.66
CA LYS A 6 -19.94 5.86 -3.79
C LYS A 6 -20.37 5.62 -5.23
N ASP A 7 -20.87 6.65 -5.90
CA ASP A 7 -21.31 6.55 -7.30
C ASP A 7 -20.15 6.23 -8.23
N SER A 8 -19.00 6.88 -8.03
CA SER A 8 -17.78 6.60 -8.79
C SER A 8 -17.28 5.17 -8.57
N PHE A 9 -17.33 4.70 -7.32
CA PHE A 9 -16.97 3.33 -6.97
C PHE A 9 -17.87 2.32 -7.69
N LEU A 10 -19.18 2.50 -7.61
CA LEU A 10 -20.15 1.60 -8.23
C LEU A 10 -20.01 1.58 -9.75
N LYS A 11 -19.73 2.74 -10.36
CA LYS A 11 -19.48 2.83 -11.80
C LYS A 11 -18.25 2.01 -12.19
N ALA A 12 -17.12 2.22 -11.50
CA ALA A 12 -15.89 1.50 -11.76
C ALA A 12 -16.07 -0.01 -11.54
N TYR A 13 -16.80 -0.41 -10.51
CA TYR A 13 -17.10 -1.82 -10.24
C TYR A 13 -17.92 -2.44 -11.38
N LYS A 14 -18.94 -1.75 -11.88
CA LYS A 14 -19.74 -2.21 -13.02
C LYS A 14 -18.93 -2.29 -14.32
N GLU A 15 -17.89 -1.48 -14.46
CA GLU A 15 -16.95 -1.53 -15.58
C GLU A 15 -15.92 -2.66 -15.46
N GLY A 16 -16.00 -3.48 -14.41
CA GLY A 16 -15.12 -4.62 -14.19
C GLY A 16 -13.78 -4.28 -13.53
N LYS A 17 -13.65 -3.10 -12.94
CA LYS A 17 -12.44 -2.74 -12.19
C LYS A 17 -12.38 -3.56 -10.89
N ASN A 18 -11.23 -4.16 -10.63
CA ASN A 18 -11.00 -4.98 -9.44
C ASN A 18 -10.17 -4.29 -8.35
N PHE A 19 -9.63 -3.12 -8.66
CA PHE A 19 -8.91 -2.30 -7.70
C PHE A 19 -9.43 -0.86 -7.78
N ILE A 20 -10.18 -0.45 -6.76
CA ILE A 20 -10.86 0.85 -6.75
C ILE A 20 -10.51 1.57 -5.45
N PRO A 21 -9.74 2.68 -5.50
CA PRO A 21 -9.40 3.42 -4.29
C PRO A 21 -10.58 4.24 -3.78
N ILE A 22 -10.69 4.33 -2.48
CA ILE A 22 -11.57 5.28 -1.79
C ILE A 22 -10.66 6.29 -1.11
N ILE A 23 -10.84 7.56 -1.44
CA ILE A 23 -9.93 8.63 -1.03
C ILE A 23 -10.68 9.63 -0.17
N GLU A 24 -10.10 9.97 0.97
CA GLU A 24 -10.57 11.03 1.84
C GLU A 24 -9.40 11.97 2.14
N THR A 25 -9.67 13.28 2.07
CA THR A 25 -8.64 14.30 2.29
C THR A 25 -9.00 15.10 3.52
N TRP A 26 -8.07 15.17 4.46
CA TRP A 26 -8.24 15.87 5.72
C TRP A 26 -7.13 16.92 5.91
N PRO A 27 -7.44 18.05 6.56
CA PRO A 27 -6.39 18.98 6.99
C PRO A 27 -5.47 18.30 8.00
N ALA A 28 -4.18 18.57 7.89
CA ALA A 28 -3.16 17.98 8.75
C ALA A 28 -2.31 19.05 9.44
N ASP A 29 -2.93 20.16 9.86
CA ASP A 29 -2.23 21.32 10.43
C ASP A 29 -1.48 20.98 11.71
N LEU A 30 -1.96 19.98 12.46
CA LEU A 30 -1.36 19.54 13.72
C LEU A 30 -0.63 18.20 13.61
N GLU A 31 -0.47 17.70 12.39
CA GLU A 31 0.17 16.40 12.14
C GLU A 31 1.42 16.57 11.28
N THR A 32 2.40 15.69 11.54
CA THR A 32 3.56 15.51 10.68
C THR A 32 3.51 14.10 10.08
N PRO A 33 4.28 13.82 9.01
CA PRO A 33 4.38 12.46 8.51
C PRO A 33 4.80 11.46 9.59
N LEU A 34 5.74 11.84 10.45
CA LEU A 34 6.20 10.99 11.55
C LEU A 34 5.12 10.75 12.60
N SER A 35 4.38 11.79 13.02
CA SER A 35 3.29 11.61 13.99
C SER A 35 2.17 10.75 13.44
N THR A 36 1.87 10.88 12.16
CA THR A 36 0.92 10.03 11.45
C THR A 36 1.39 8.57 11.45
N TRP A 37 2.67 8.33 11.12
CA TRP A 37 3.26 7.01 11.18
C TRP A 37 3.14 6.38 12.57
N LEU A 38 3.49 7.13 13.60
CA LEU A 38 3.43 6.64 14.98
C LEU A 38 2.00 6.28 15.42
N LYS A 39 1.02 7.03 14.97
CA LYS A 39 -0.40 6.75 15.28
C LYS A 39 -0.92 5.53 14.53
N LEU A 40 -0.60 5.40 13.26
CA LEU A 40 -1.11 4.32 12.42
C LEU A 40 -0.40 3.00 12.66
N SER A 41 0.91 3.03 12.95
CA SER A 41 1.73 1.83 13.14
C SER A 41 1.70 1.27 14.56
N SER A 42 1.07 1.95 15.51
CA SER A 42 1.12 1.59 16.93
C SER A 42 0.61 0.19 17.26
N LYS A 43 -0.24 -0.40 16.41
CA LYS A 43 -0.83 -1.73 16.60
C LYS A 43 -0.39 -2.76 15.57
N ASP A 44 0.35 -2.35 14.57
CA ASP A 44 0.82 -3.22 13.50
C ASP A 44 2.35 -3.25 13.50
N SER A 45 2.90 -4.46 13.43
CA SER A 45 4.35 -4.66 13.31
C SER A 45 4.86 -4.44 11.89
N HIS A 46 3.96 -4.33 10.92
CA HIS A 46 4.29 -4.21 9.50
C HIS A 46 3.67 -2.95 8.91
N GLY A 47 4.49 -2.14 8.30
CA GLY A 47 4.07 -0.94 7.61
C GLY A 47 5.21 -0.34 6.83
N VAL A 48 4.90 0.68 6.05
CA VAL A 48 5.88 1.39 5.22
C VAL A 48 5.75 2.89 5.47
N PHE A 49 6.89 3.52 5.68
CA PHE A 49 7.00 4.97 5.76
C PHE A 49 8.04 5.41 4.72
N LEU A 50 7.57 6.07 3.68
CA LEU A 50 8.41 6.60 2.62
C LEU A 50 8.39 8.11 2.69
N GLU A 51 9.57 8.72 2.76
CA GLU A 51 9.74 10.14 2.79
C GLU A 51 10.65 10.60 1.68
N SER A 52 10.21 11.62 0.93
CA SER A 52 11.00 12.18 -0.16
C SER A 52 11.98 13.21 0.42
N VAL A 53 13.27 12.90 0.37
CA VAL A 53 14.34 13.74 0.96
C VAL A 53 15.11 14.51 -0.10
N GLU A 54 15.07 14.08 -1.36
CA GLU A 54 15.80 14.70 -2.47
C GLU A 54 14.84 15.21 -3.54
N GLY A 55 15.27 16.19 -4.31
CA GLY A 55 14.57 16.66 -5.49
C GLY A 55 14.00 18.08 -5.41
N GLY A 56 14.48 18.89 -4.47
CA GLY A 56 14.10 20.30 -4.38
C GLY A 56 12.67 20.51 -3.85
N GLU A 57 12.18 21.73 -4.01
CA GLU A 57 10.92 22.17 -3.42
C GLU A 57 9.68 21.40 -3.88
N ASN A 58 9.72 20.80 -5.08
CA ASN A 58 8.55 20.13 -5.66
C ASN A 58 8.50 18.63 -5.38
N LEU A 59 9.63 17.96 -5.22
CA LEU A 59 9.69 16.51 -5.03
C LEU A 59 9.77 16.09 -3.56
N GLY A 60 10.30 16.94 -2.68
CA GLY A 60 10.37 16.70 -1.24
C GLY A 60 9.07 16.93 -0.48
N ARG A 61 7.92 17.02 -1.17
CA ARG A 61 6.63 17.41 -0.57
C ARG A 61 5.76 16.23 -0.15
N TRP A 62 6.09 15.04 -0.57
CA TRP A 62 5.24 13.88 -0.37
C TRP A 62 5.87 12.89 0.59
N SER A 63 5.09 12.47 1.55
CA SER A 63 5.39 11.32 2.39
C SER A 63 4.26 10.31 2.25
N ILE A 64 4.62 9.04 2.24
CA ILE A 64 3.66 7.94 2.10
C ILE A 64 3.75 7.07 3.33
N VAL A 65 2.62 6.85 3.97
CA VAL A 65 2.48 5.94 5.10
C VAL A 65 1.48 4.86 4.70
N ALA A 66 1.88 3.60 4.81
CA ALA A 66 0.99 2.48 4.56
C ALA A 66 1.08 1.46 5.69
N THR A 67 -0.06 0.97 6.14
CA THR A 67 -0.18 0.01 7.22
C THR A 67 -1.18 -1.09 6.84
N LYS A 68 -1.25 -2.13 7.65
CA LYS A 68 -2.17 -3.26 7.45
C LYS A 68 -1.99 -3.92 6.09
N PRO A 69 -0.81 -4.48 5.81
CA PRO A 69 -0.59 -5.17 4.54
C PRO A 69 -1.52 -6.38 4.42
N LEU A 70 -1.97 -6.64 3.21
CA LEU A 70 -2.74 -7.85 2.89
C LEU A 70 -1.86 -9.09 2.96
N CYS A 71 -0.63 -8.95 2.48
CA CYS A 71 0.37 -10.01 2.52
C CYS A 71 1.77 -9.40 2.56
N GLU A 72 2.73 -10.23 2.95
CA GLU A 72 4.15 -9.92 2.95
C GLU A 72 4.88 -10.92 2.07
N ALA A 73 5.81 -10.43 1.26
CA ALA A 73 6.64 -11.27 0.41
C ALA A 73 8.11 -11.06 0.78
N VAL A 74 8.77 -12.13 1.18
CA VAL A 74 10.19 -12.10 1.52
C VAL A 74 10.97 -12.98 0.55
N CYS A 75 12.01 -12.40 -0.07
CA CYS A 75 12.81 -13.08 -1.07
C CYS A 75 14.07 -13.69 -0.44
N TYR A 76 14.29 -14.96 -0.69
CA TYR A 76 15.49 -15.69 -0.30
C TYR A 76 16.12 -16.30 -1.55
N GLY A 77 17.02 -15.56 -2.21
CA GLY A 77 17.62 -15.99 -3.46
C GLY A 77 16.58 -16.16 -4.57
N GLU A 78 16.36 -17.39 -5.05
CA GLU A 78 15.37 -17.71 -6.07
C GLU A 78 14.05 -18.24 -5.50
N GLU A 79 13.75 -17.86 -4.27
CA GLU A 79 12.53 -18.29 -3.60
C GLU A 79 11.84 -17.07 -2.96
N ILE A 80 10.53 -16.97 -3.12
CA ILE A 80 9.71 -15.98 -2.42
C ILE A 80 8.75 -16.69 -1.49
N VAL A 81 8.77 -16.29 -0.22
CA VAL A 81 7.79 -16.72 0.77
C VAL A 81 6.75 -15.61 0.92
N LYS A 82 5.51 -15.90 0.50
CA LYS A 82 4.38 -14.99 0.61
C LYS A 82 3.51 -15.39 1.79
N THR A 83 3.38 -14.51 2.75
CA THR A 83 2.57 -14.75 3.95
C THR A 83 1.42 -13.76 3.97
N TRP A 84 0.20 -14.29 3.98
CA TRP A 84 -1.02 -13.50 4.06
C TRP A 84 -1.32 -13.08 5.50
N ASN A 85 -2.11 -12.04 5.66
CA ASN A 85 -2.48 -11.54 6.98
C ASN A 85 -3.29 -12.55 7.82
N ASN A 86 -3.89 -13.56 7.18
CA ASN A 86 -4.59 -14.67 7.87
C ASN A 86 -3.65 -15.81 8.28
N GLY A 87 -2.34 -15.68 8.03
CA GLY A 87 -1.35 -16.70 8.34
C GLY A 87 -1.07 -17.72 7.25
N LYS A 88 -1.82 -17.70 6.15
CA LYS A 88 -1.58 -18.57 5.01
C LYS A 88 -0.23 -18.25 4.37
N THR A 89 0.55 -19.26 4.06
CA THR A 89 1.88 -19.12 3.46
C THR A 89 1.95 -19.83 2.13
N GLU A 90 2.58 -19.18 1.15
CA GLU A 90 2.84 -19.72 -0.17
C GLU A 90 4.32 -19.58 -0.49
N ILE A 91 4.90 -20.58 -1.13
CA ILE A 91 6.30 -20.56 -1.57
C ILE A 91 6.33 -20.59 -3.10
N HIS A 92 7.00 -19.62 -3.68
CA HIS A 92 7.18 -19.50 -5.12
C HIS A 92 8.66 -19.57 -5.45
N LYS A 93 9.02 -20.42 -6.40
CA LYS A 93 10.41 -20.59 -6.85
C LYS A 93 10.60 -19.98 -8.23
N GLY A 94 11.72 -19.33 -8.45
CA GLY A 94 12.07 -18.69 -9.70
C GLY A 94 12.67 -17.31 -9.47
N ASP A 95 12.78 -16.52 -10.54
CA ASP A 95 13.26 -15.14 -10.42
C ASP A 95 12.24 -14.29 -9.64
N PRO A 96 12.64 -13.70 -8.49
CA PRO A 96 11.72 -12.92 -7.67
C PRO A 96 11.07 -11.74 -8.41
N PHE A 97 11.81 -11.08 -9.28
CA PHE A 97 11.28 -9.93 -10.03
C PHE A 97 10.21 -10.34 -11.04
N ASP A 98 10.38 -11.47 -11.71
CA ASP A 98 9.39 -12.01 -12.62
C ASP A 98 8.12 -12.42 -11.88
N ILE A 99 8.27 -13.06 -10.73
CA ILE A 99 7.15 -13.47 -9.88
C ILE A 99 6.37 -12.24 -9.39
N LEU A 100 7.04 -11.23 -8.83
CA LEU A 100 6.41 -10.00 -8.37
C LEU A 100 5.70 -9.27 -9.51
N LYS A 101 6.33 -9.23 -10.68
CA LYS A 101 5.72 -8.63 -11.86
C LYS A 101 4.44 -9.35 -12.29
N SER A 102 4.40 -10.68 -12.19
CA SER A 102 3.18 -11.44 -12.50
C SER A 102 2.02 -11.08 -11.58
N TRP A 103 2.29 -10.82 -10.30
CA TRP A 103 1.25 -10.44 -9.33
C TRP A 103 0.63 -9.07 -9.60
N THR A 104 1.34 -8.18 -10.29
CA THR A 104 0.79 -6.86 -10.64
C THR A 104 -0.20 -6.91 -11.80
N LYS A 105 -0.34 -8.05 -12.46
CA LYS A 105 -1.25 -8.24 -13.61
C LYS A 105 -2.56 -8.93 -13.22
N GLU A 106 -2.68 -9.40 -11.99
CA GLU A 106 -3.88 -9.99 -11.44
C GLU A 106 -4.80 -8.86 -10.92
#